data_1d98aea5045d5670af3da738f2bc8a25
#
_entry.id   1d98aea5045d5670af3da738f2bc8a25
#
_cell.length_a   1.000
_cell.length_b   1.000
_cell.length_c   1.000
_cell.angle_alpha   90.00
_cell.angle_beta   90.00
_cell.angle_gamma   90.00
#
_symmetry.space_group_name_H-M   'P 1'
#
loop_
_entity.id
_entity.type
_entity.pdbx_description
1 polymer ?
#
loop_
_entity_poly.entity_id
_entity_poly.type
_entity_poly.pdbx_seq_one_letter_code
_entity_poly.pdbx_strand_id
1 'polypeptide(L)'
;MGLIKEYRIWETRYLSYGHLTQPTLKNFLRRPQKEWLRWRMLRRPGVYEAYFSQLIGSEITHTGDITPDYSGLNAVHLSEIRERLIDAGFKPKVVYLLRDPVERCWSAARYYHQSLDPRRAKNYLATADNQGLTAEALLIKHVEDDRFQAHTRYESIVSSIESAFQPDECFFAIYEELFTDSVQSELHTFLDLPLSANNTGVINASPEASISPELSASLRSQFATTYEFCYQRFPQTKDLWSSS
;
A
#
# COMPACT_ATOMS: atom_id res chain seq x y z
N MET A 1 19.38 0.53 -5.73
CA MET A 1 18.21 0.79 -4.88
C MET A 1 17.97 2.28 -4.81
N GLY A 2 16.74 2.76 -5.01
CA GLY A 2 16.43 4.19 -4.98
C GLY A 2 16.65 4.83 -3.60
N LEU A 3 16.71 6.14 -3.56
CA LEU A 3 17.01 6.94 -2.36
C LEU A 3 15.92 6.82 -1.27
N ILE A 4 14.68 6.46 -1.68
CA ILE A 4 13.49 6.45 -0.82
C ILE A 4 12.80 5.08 -0.96
N LYS A 5 12.27 4.54 0.13
CA LYS A 5 11.48 3.31 0.11
C LYS A 5 10.06 3.56 -0.42
N GLU A 6 9.41 4.63 0.06
CA GLU A 6 8.06 5.06 -0.33
C GLU A 6 8.14 6.51 -0.80
N TYR A 7 7.85 6.76 -2.07
CA TYR A 7 7.98 8.12 -2.64
C TYR A 7 6.79 9.00 -2.30
N ARG A 8 5.60 8.43 -2.19
CA ARG A 8 4.38 9.13 -1.76
C ARG A 8 4.02 10.32 -2.64
N ILE A 9 4.25 10.21 -3.94
CA ILE A 9 4.03 11.32 -4.88
C ILE A 9 2.57 11.40 -5.29
N TRP A 10 2.01 10.27 -5.72
CA TRP A 10 0.67 10.24 -6.29
C TRP A 10 -0.42 10.37 -5.23
N GLU A 11 -0.24 9.76 -4.04
CA GLU A 11 -1.13 9.99 -2.90
C GLU A 11 -1.15 11.47 -2.49
N THR A 12 0.04 12.10 -2.40
CA THR A 12 0.19 13.50 -2.03
C THR A 12 -0.49 14.44 -3.03
N ARG A 13 -0.54 14.05 -4.29
CA ARG A 13 -1.11 14.83 -5.38
C ARG A 13 -2.62 14.68 -5.50
N TYR A 14 -3.15 13.46 -5.33
CA TYR A 14 -4.52 13.12 -5.75
C TYR A 14 -5.46 12.77 -4.61
N LEU A 15 -4.97 12.31 -3.44
CA LEU A 15 -5.85 11.86 -2.38
C LEU A 15 -6.26 12.99 -1.43
N SER A 16 -7.47 12.90 -0.87
CA SER A 16 -8.01 13.88 0.08
C SER A 16 -7.09 14.07 1.29
N TYR A 17 -6.48 13.00 1.74
CA TYR A 17 -5.50 13.00 2.85
C TYR A 17 -4.04 13.21 2.41
N GLY A 18 -3.78 13.51 1.14
CA GLY A 18 -2.44 13.74 0.61
C GLY A 18 -1.68 14.90 1.28
N HIS A 19 -2.41 15.85 1.87
CA HIS A 19 -1.82 16.92 2.67
C HIS A 19 -0.99 16.41 3.87
N LEU A 20 -1.32 15.22 4.40
CA LEU A 20 -0.60 14.61 5.53
C LEU A 20 0.82 14.15 5.15
N THR A 21 1.09 13.98 3.87
CA THR A 21 2.36 13.49 3.34
C THR A 21 3.19 14.56 2.64
N GLN A 22 2.75 15.82 2.66
CA GLN A 22 3.50 16.96 2.10
C GLN A 22 4.88 17.10 2.76
N PRO A 23 5.93 17.46 1.98
CA PRO A 23 7.22 17.81 2.53
C PRO A 23 7.12 18.99 3.51
N THR A 24 7.63 18.81 4.72
CA THR A 24 7.63 19.86 5.76
C THR A 24 9.03 20.39 6.04
N LEU A 25 9.16 21.60 6.55
CA LEU A 25 10.45 22.17 6.95
C LEU A 25 11.23 21.26 7.91
N LYS A 26 10.52 20.65 8.87
CA LYS A 26 11.10 19.67 9.82
C LYS A 26 11.70 18.48 9.09
N ASN A 27 11.02 17.97 8.06
CA ASN A 27 11.49 16.85 7.26
C ASN A 27 12.69 17.24 6.39
N PHE A 28 12.69 18.45 5.80
CA PHE A 28 13.84 18.99 5.08
C PHE A 28 15.09 19.09 5.97
N LEU A 29 14.96 19.55 7.20
CA LEU A 29 16.09 19.62 8.14
C LEU A 29 16.65 18.24 8.51
N ARG A 30 15.79 17.22 8.58
CA ARG A 30 16.18 15.85 8.97
C ARG A 30 16.72 15.01 7.82
N ARG A 31 16.20 15.22 6.60
CA ARG A 31 16.50 14.40 5.40
C ARG A 31 16.50 15.25 4.14
N PRO A 32 17.41 16.24 4.02
CA PRO A 32 17.34 17.26 2.98
C PRO A 32 17.30 16.67 1.57
N GLN A 33 18.14 15.70 1.24
CA GLN A 33 18.19 15.11 -0.10
C GLN A 33 16.87 14.42 -0.50
N LYS A 34 16.28 13.65 0.43
CA LYS A 34 15.04 12.93 0.18
C LYS A 34 13.85 13.86 0.02
N GLU A 35 13.73 14.85 0.90
CA GLU A 35 12.62 15.80 0.85
C GLU A 35 12.77 16.77 -0.33
N TRP A 36 13.98 17.13 -0.71
CA TRP A 36 14.24 17.91 -1.91
C TRP A 36 13.84 17.16 -3.18
N LEU A 37 14.19 15.87 -3.28
CA LEU A 37 13.77 15.02 -4.39
C LEU A 37 12.24 14.92 -4.46
N ARG A 38 11.57 14.62 -3.35
CA ARG A 38 10.10 14.55 -3.29
C ARG A 38 9.45 15.88 -3.66
N TRP A 39 9.96 16.98 -3.12
CA TRP A 39 9.47 18.31 -3.45
C TRP A 39 9.58 18.62 -4.95
N ARG A 40 10.69 18.25 -5.59
CA ARG A 40 10.86 18.39 -7.03
C ARG A 40 9.86 17.54 -7.81
N MET A 41 9.69 16.28 -7.44
CA MET A 41 8.74 15.36 -8.07
C MET A 41 7.29 15.87 -7.98
N LEU A 42 6.93 16.48 -6.85
CA LEU A 42 5.59 17.04 -6.65
C LEU A 42 5.36 18.34 -7.45
N ARG A 43 6.39 19.14 -7.67
CA ARG A 43 6.29 20.49 -8.25
C ARG A 43 6.65 20.56 -9.72
N ARG A 44 7.41 19.62 -10.24
CA ARG A 44 7.93 19.67 -11.62
C ARG A 44 7.52 18.43 -12.38
N PRO A 45 6.71 18.57 -13.45
CA PRO A 45 6.37 17.45 -14.33
C PRO A 45 7.63 16.77 -14.88
N GLY A 46 7.59 15.46 -15.07
CA GLY A 46 8.68 14.66 -15.63
C GLY A 46 9.83 14.32 -14.67
N VAL A 47 9.92 14.96 -13.50
CA VAL A 47 11.02 14.69 -12.55
C VAL A 47 10.90 13.31 -11.91
N TYR A 48 9.68 12.83 -11.67
CA TYR A 48 9.43 11.49 -11.15
C TYR A 48 9.93 10.44 -12.15
N GLU A 49 9.49 10.52 -13.37
CA GLU A 49 9.85 9.60 -14.45
C GLU A 49 11.35 9.64 -14.75
N ALA A 50 11.91 10.82 -14.89
CA ALA A 50 13.35 11.02 -15.13
C ALA A 50 14.21 10.42 -14.00
N TYR A 51 13.77 10.52 -12.75
CA TYR A 51 14.49 9.91 -11.63
C TYR A 51 14.53 8.38 -11.77
N PHE A 52 13.40 7.74 -12.05
CA PHE A 52 13.36 6.29 -12.22
C PHE A 52 14.11 5.83 -13.47
N SER A 53 14.08 6.59 -14.55
CA SER A 53 14.90 6.31 -15.74
C SER A 53 16.39 6.32 -15.43
N GLN A 54 16.85 7.21 -14.56
CA GLN A 54 18.27 7.27 -14.15
C GLN A 54 18.71 6.09 -13.28
N LEU A 55 17.77 5.35 -12.68
CA LEU A 55 18.09 4.13 -11.92
C LEU A 55 18.30 2.92 -12.81
N ILE A 56 17.80 2.97 -14.06
CA ILE A 56 17.92 1.89 -15.03
C ILE A 56 19.27 2.02 -15.76
N GLY A 57 19.94 0.91 -15.99
CA GLY A 57 21.22 0.82 -16.68
C GLY A 57 21.48 -0.61 -17.15
N SER A 58 22.73 -0.93 -17.46
CA SER A 58 23.09 -2.26 -17.98
C SER A 58 22.80 -3.41 -17.01
N GLU A 59 22.84 -3.14 -15.71
CA GLU A 59 22.65 -4.17 -14.66
C GLU A 59 21.27 -4.07 -13.99
N ILE A 60 20.63 -2.91 -14.04
CA ILE A 60 19.32 -2.67 -13.41
C ILE A 60 18.29 -2.47 -14.50
N THR A 61 17.49 -3.47 -14.74
CA THR A 61 16.43 -3.46 -15.77
C THR A 61 15.06 -3.10 -15.19
N HIS A 62 14.89 -3.24 -13.86
CA HIS A 62 13.63 -2.99 -13.18
C HIS A 62 13.79 -2.00 -12.05
N THR A 63 12.78 -1.17 -11.87
CA THR A 63 12.68 -0.24 -10.76
C THR A 63 11.23 -0.15 -10.30
N GLY A 64 10.98 0.35 -9.08
CA GLY A 64 9.62 0.42 -8.57
C GLY A 64 9.42 1.41 -7.44
N ASP A 65 8.18 1.81 -7.27
CA ASP A 65 7.69 2.59 -6.13
C ASP A 65 6.70 1.74 -5.32
N ILE A 66 7.06 1.43 -4.08
CA ILE A 66 6.23 0.62 -3.18
C ILE A 66 5.61 1.56 -2.16
N THR A 67 4.46 2.13 -2.51
CA THR A 67 3.71 3.05 -1.66
C THR A 67 2.30 2.50 -1.42
N PRO A 68 1.99 1.97 -0.22
CA PRO A 68 0.70 1.36 0.07
C PRO A 68 -0.50 2.29 -0.15
N ASP A 69 -0.35 3.57 0.15
CA ASP A 69 -1.42 4.57 -0.01
C ASP A 69 -1.88 4.76 -1.47
N TYR A 70 -1.16 4.24 -2.46
CA TYR A 70 -1.63 4.25 -3.87
C TYR A 70 -2.88 3.40 -4.11
N SER A 71 -3.24 2.52 -3.18
CA SER A 71 -4.51 1.81 -3.21
C SER A 71 -5.74 2.74 -3.20
N GLY A 72 -5.61 3.97 -2.69
CA GLY A 72 -6.69 4.96 -2.72
C GLY A 72 -6.86 5.70 -4.06
N LEU A 73 -6.01 5.46 -5.04
CA LEU A 73 -6.11 6.09 -6.36
C LEU A 73 -7.25 5.46 -7.17
N ASN A 74 -8.06 6.31 -7.80
CA ASN A 74 -9.11 5.85 -8.70
C ASN A 74 -8.58 5.56 -10.11
N ALA A 75 -9.41 4.99 -10.98
CA ALA A 75 -9.07 4.62 -12.35
C ALA A 75 -8.49 5.79 -13.16
N VAL A 76 -9.02 7.01 -13.01
CA VAL A 76 -8.55 8.20 -13.75
C VAL A 76 -7.11 8.54 -13.35
N HIS A 77 -6.82 8.57 -12.05
CA HIS A 77 -5.46 8.85 -11.56
C HIS A 77 -4.47 7.76 -11.99
N LEU A 78 -4.90 6.49 -11.90
CA LEU A 78 -4.07 5.35 -12.29
C LEU A 78 -3.78 5.35 -13.80
N SER A 79 -4.78 5.68 -14.64
CA SER A 79 -4.61 5.82 -16.10
C SER A 79 -3.61 6.94 -16.43
N GLU A 80 -3.74 8.11 -15.80
CA GLU A 80 -2.79 9.22 -15.99
C GLU A 80 -1.36 8.79 -15.62
N ILE A 81 -1.19 8.09 -14.49
CA ILE A 81 0.13 7.60 -14.07
C ILE A 81 0.68 6.60 -15.09
N ARG A 82 -0.16 5.65 -15.54
CA ARG A 82 0.23 4.66 -16.53
C ARG A 82 0.70 5.30 -17.84
N GLU A 83 -0.09 6.23 -18.38
CA GLU A 83 0.25 6.95 -19.62
C GLU A 83 1.58 7.69 -19.48
N ARG A 84 1.78 8.42 -18.40
CA ARG A 84 3.04 9.13 -18.12
C ARG A 84 4.26 8.20 -18.04
N LEU A 85 4.08 7.01 -17.48
CA LEU A 85 5.16 6.02 -17.41
C LEU A 85 5.46 5.46 -18.81
N ILE A 86 4.43 5.17 -19.62
CA ILE A 86 4.59 4.72 -21.01
C ILE A 86 5.29 5.79 -21.85
N ASP A 87 4.88 7.05 -21.75
CA ASP A 87 5.48 8.18 -22.47
C ASP A 87 6.97 8.36 -22.09
N ALA A 88 7.33 8.00 -20.87
CA ALA A 88 8.72 8.00 -20.42
C ALA A 88 9.51 6.73 -20.79
N GLY A 89 8.92 5.81 -21.55
CA GLY A 89 9.55 4.59 -22.07
C GLY A 89 9.52 3.40 -21.12
N PHE A 90 8.74 3.46 -20.02
CA PHE A 90 8.56 2.32 -19.10
C PHE A 90 7.48 1.35 -19.62
N LYS A 91 7.58 0.09 -19.17
CA LYS A 91 6.50 -0.89 -19.21
C LYS A 91 5.93 -1.02 -17.78
N PRO A 92 4.87 -0.27 -17.46
CA PRO A 92 4.33 -0.28 -16.10
C PRO A 92 3.69 -1.62 -15.77
N LYS A 93 3.95 -2.13 -14.58
CA LYS A 93 3.30 -3.31 -13.99
C LYS A 93 2.83 -2.98 -12.59
N VAL A 94 1.63 -3.42 -12.23
CA VAL A 94 1.04 -3.23 -10.91
C VAL A 94 1.02 -4.57 -10.18
N VAL A 95 1.57 -4.57 -8.98
CA VAL A 95 1.45 -5.67 -8.02
C VAL A 95 0.59 -5.19 -6.87
N TYR A 96 -0.53 -5.85 -6.62
CA TYR A 96 -1.42 -5.53 -5.52
C TYR A 96 -1.64 -6.75 -4.61
N LEU A 97 -1.41 -6.55 -3.30
CA LEU A 97 -1.56 -7.59 -2.30
C LEU A 97 -2.85 -7.38 -1.51
N LEU A 98 -3.71 -8.41 -1.51
CA LEU A 98 -4.91 -8.48 -0.69
C LEU A 98 -4.60 -9.27 0.59
N ARG A 99 -5.26 -8.92 1.67
CA ARG A 99 -5.20 -9.63 2.95
C ARG A 99 -6.62 -9.68 3.52
N ASP A 100 -6.90 -10.62 4.43
CA ASP A 100 -8.17 -10.59 5.17
C ASP A 100 -8.48 -9.16 5.65
N PRO A 101 -9.65 -8.59 5.31
CA PRO A 101 -10.01 -7.21 5.65
C PRO A 101 -9.93 -6.90 7.14
N VAL A 102 -10.37 -7.81 8.01
CA VAL A 102 -10.30 -7.66 9.47
C VAL A 102 -8.84 -7.64 9.92
N GLU A 103 -8.05 -8.62 9.49
CA GLU A 103 -6.63 -8.72 9.81
C GLU A 103 -5.83 -7.52 9.30
N ARG A 104 -6.17 -7.01 8.12
CA ARG A 104 -5.54 -5.79 7.59
C ARG A 104 -5.84 -4.59 8.48
N CYS A 105 -7.13 -4.40 8.85
CA CYS A 105 -7.54 -3.29 9.73
C CYS A 105 -6.88 -3.40 11.11
N TRP A 106 -6.88 -4.59 11.69
CA TRP A 106 -6.26 -4.87 12.97
C TRP A 106 -4.74 -4.61 12.96
N SER A 107 -4.07 -5.10 11.93
CA SER A 107 -2.63 -4.85 11.74
C SER A 107 -2.31 -3.35 11.62
N ALA A 108 -3.12 -2.61 10.88
CA ALA A 108 -2.96 -1.15 10.75
C ALA A 108 -3.18 -0.44 12.10
N ALA A 109 -4.23 -0.80 12.84
CA ALA A 109 -4.52 -0.21 14.14
C ALA A 109 -3.37 -0.44 15.14
N ARG A 110 -2.83 -1.65 15.21
CA ARG A 110 -1.66 -1.97 16.05
C ARG A 110 -0.42 -1.16 15.65
N TYR A 111 -0.16 -1.06 14.35
CA TYR A 111 0.95 -0.25 13.83
C TYR A 111 0.82 1.23 14.23
N TYR A 112 -0.37 1.81 14.08
CA TYR A 112 -0.64 3.19 14.47
C TYR A 112 -0.59 3.36 15.99
N HIS A 113 -1.14 2.43 16.76
CA HIS A 113 -1.11 2.45 18.23
C HIS A 113 0.34 2.47 18.77
N GLN A 114 1.25 1.66 18.23
CA GLN A 114 2.66 1.67 18.61
C GLN A 114 3.37 3.00 18.33
N SER A 115 2.81 3.82 17.45
CA SER A 115 3.38 5.07 16.95
C SER A 115 2.63 6.31 17.45
N LEU A 116 1.76 6.18 18.46
CA LEU A 116 0.99 7.31 19.01
C LEU A 116 1.85 8.32 19.77
N ASP A 117 3.12 8.05 20.07
CA ASP A 117 4.02 9.02 20.69
C ASP A 117 4.17 10.25 19.75
N PRO A 118 3.70 11.45 20.15
CA PRO A 118 3.76 12.66 19.34
C PRO A 118 5.18 13.05 18.95
N ARG A 119 6.18 12.61 19.71
CA ARG A 119 7.60 12.86 19.43
C ARG A 119 8.12 12.02 18.25
N ARG A 120 7.47 10.90 17.99
CA ARG A 120 7.76 10.00 16.86
C ARG A 120 6.93 10.30 15.60
N ALA A 121 6.17 11.39 15.57
CA ALA A 121 5.14 11.81 14.62
C ALA A 121 5.43 11.51 13.13
N LYS A 122 5.31 10.23 12.78
CA LYS A 122 5.12 9.77 11.39
C LYS A 122 3.69 9.28 11.15
N ASN A 123 2.86 9.32 12.17
CA ASN A 123 1.55 8.74 12.24
C ASN A 123 0.52 9.86 12.33
N TYR A 124 -0.40 9.91 11.37
CA TYR A 124 -1.46 10.92 11.33
C TYR A 124 -2.46 10.78 12.51
N LEU A 125 -2.51 9.60 13.13
CA LEU A 125 -3.32 9.34 14.31
C LEU A 125 -2.62 9.72 15.63
N ALA A 126 -1.38 10.18 15.60
CA ALA A 126 -0.65 10.64 16.79
C ALA A 126 -1.11 12.03 17.23
N THR A 127 -2.39 12.17 17.56
CA THR A 127 -3.05 13.39 18.04
C THR A 127 -3.31 13.29 19.53
N ALA A 128 -3.58 14.43 20.21
CA ALA A 128 -3.92 14.46 21.62
C ALA A 128 -5.15 13.60 21.93
N ASP A 129 -6.17 13.63 21.05
CA ASP A 129 -7.44 12.91 21.19
C ASP A 129 -7.31 11.39 21.11
N ASN A 130 -6.20 10.88 20.60
CA ASN A 130 -5.93 9.47 20.46
C ASN A 130 -4.96 8.94 21.52
N GLN A 131 -4.41 9.81 22.36
CA GLN A 131 -3.51 9.41 23.43
C GLN A 131 -4.25 8.57 24.47
N GLY A 132 -3.63 7.45 24.85
CA GLY A 132 -4.21 6.54 25.85
C GLY A 132 -5.28 5.58 25.31
N LEU A 133 -5.67 5.70 24.04
CA LEU A 133 -6.56 4.71 23.42
C LEU A 133 -5.83 3.37 23.24
N THR A 134 -6.55 2.27 23.40
CA THR A 134 -6.09 0.94 22.99
C THR A 134 -6.10 0.83 21.46
N ALA A 135 -5.47 -0.21 20.92
CA ALA A 135 -5.51 -0.48 19.47
C ALA A 135 -6.95 -0.71 18.97
N GLU A 136 -7.80 -1.38 19.74
CA GLU A 136 -9.22 -1.59 19.39
C GLU A 136 -10.00 -0.28 19.40
N ALA A 137 -9.84 0.54 20.45
CA ALA A 137 -10.51 1.83 20.54
C ALA A 137 -10.09 2.76 19.38
N LEU A 138 -8.81 2.71 19.01
CA LEU A 138 -8.30 3.44 17.86
C LEU A 138 -8.93 2.94 16.54
N LEU A 139 -9.06 1.62 16.39
CA LEU A 139 -9.69 1.02 15.21
C LEU A 139 -11.17 1.39 15.11
N ILE A 140 -11.93 1.24 16.19
CA ILE A 140 -13.35 1.63 16.24
C ILE A 140 -13.54 3.10 15.85
N LYS A 141 -12.67 3.98 16.36
CA LYS A 141 -12.76 5.41 16.10
C LYS A 141 -12.45 5.79 14.66
N HIS A 142 -11.55 5.08 14.00
CA HIS A 142 -10.95 5.49 12.72
C HIS A 142 -11.22 4.56 11.54
N VAL A 143 -11.90 3.43 11.74
CA VAL A 143 -12.15 2.47 10.65
C VAL A 143 -12.95 3.08 9.49
N GLU A 144 -13.77 4.09 9.75
CA GLU A 144 -14.56 4.81 8.74
C GLU A 144 -13.76 5.94 8.05
N ASP A 145 -12.56 6.26 8.50
CA ASP A 145 -11.74 7.28 7.87
C ASP A 145 -11.40 6.88 6.43
N ASP A 146 -11.42 7.84 5.51
CA ASP A 146 -11.10 7.66 4.09
C ASP A 146 -9.85 6.80 3.87
N ARG A 147 -8.84 6.99 4.71
CA ARG A 147 -7.58 6.27 4.59
C ARG A 147 -7.70 4.79 4.98
N PHE A 148 -8.48 4.44 6.00
CA PHE A 148 -8.74 3.03 6.33
C PHE A 148 -9.56 2.36 5.23
N GLN A 149 -10.60 3.06 4.75
CA GLN A 149 -11.46 2.57 3.68
C GLN A 149 -10.69 2.38 2.37
N ALA A 150 -9.87 3.37 1.98
CA ALA A 150 -9.04 3.33 0.78
C ALA A 150 -8.04 2.17 0.71
N HIS A 151 -7.74 1.53 1.84
CA HIS A 151 -6.87 0.36 1.89
C HIS A 151 -7.62 -0.97 2.02
N THR A 152 -8.95 -0.96 2.20
CA THR A 152 -9.73 -2.14 2.56
C THR A 152 -10.82 -2.47 1.56
N ARG A 153 -11.38 -1.48 0.86
CA ARG A 153 -12.44 -1.65 -0.14
C ARG A 153 -11.88 -2.25 -1.43
N TYR A 154 -11.54 -3.55 -1.40
CA TYR A 154 -10.86 -4.23 -2.51
C TYR A 154 -11.67 -4.24 -3.80
N GLU A 155 -13.00 -4.28 -3.72
CA GLU A 155 -13.89 -4.16 -4.86
C GLU A 155 -13.63 -2.87 -5.67
N SER A 156 -13.43 -1.75 -4.99
CA SER A 156 -13.13 -0.46 -5.62
C SER A 156 -11.70 -0.39 -6.13
N ILE A 157 -10.74 -0.94 -5.35
CA ILE A 157 -9.32 -0.91 -5.67
C ILE A 157 -9.03 -1.75 -6.91
N VAL A 158 -9.49 -3.01 -6.91
CA VAL A 158 -9.28 -3.93 -8.03
C VAL A 158 -9.94 -3.40 -9.30
N SER A 159 -11.20 -2.92 -9.19
CA SER A 159 -11.91 -2.29 -10.31
C SER A 159 -11.15 -1.08 -10.88
N SER A 160 -10.57 -0.24 -10.01
CA SER A 160 -9.78 0.92 -10.46
C SER A 160 -8.50 0.50 -11.18
N ILE A 161 -7.82 -0.53 -10.68
CA ILE A 161 -6.60 -1.07 -11.31
C ILE A 161 -6.95 -1.69 -12.68
N GLU A 162 -7.94 -2.59 -12.72
CA GLU A 162 -8.36 -3.28 -13.95
C GLU A 162 -8.92 -2.33 -15.02
N SER A 163 -9.47 -1.17 -14.61
CA SER A 163 -9.92 -0.13 -15.53
C SER A 163 -8.78 0.70 -16.12
N ALA A 164 -7.64 0.77 -15.45
CA ALA A 164 -6.52 1.62 -15.84
C ALA A 164 -5.40 0.87 -16.54
N PHE A 165 -5.19 -0.41 -16.19
CA PHE A 165 -4.10 -1.25 -16.69
C PHE A 165 -4.62 -2.42 -17.50
N GLN A 166 -3.80 -2.93 -18.43
CA GLN A 166 -4.14 -4.14 -19.18
C GLN A 166 -4.01 -5.39 -18.28
N PRO A 167 -4.70 -6.49 -18.60
CA PRO A 167 -4.65 -7.71 -17.79
C PRO A 167 -3.23 -8.25 -17.55
N ASP A 168 -2.34 -8.15 -18.54
CA ASP A 168 -0.94 -8.56 -18.46
C ASP A 168 -0.02 -7.57 -17.73
N GLU A 169 -0.55 -6.42 -17.35
CA GLU A 169 0.12 -5.41 -16.51
C GLU A 169 -0.26 -5.53 -15.03
N CYS A 170 -1.18 -6.44 -14.66
CA CYS A 170 -1.75 -6.56 -13.32
C CYS A 170 -1.39 -7.91 -12.68
N PHE A 171 -0.92 -7.86 -11.42
CA PHE A 171 -0.72 -9.04 -10.60
C PHE A 171 -1.39 -8.84 -9.24
N PHE A 172 -2.35 -9.71 -8.94
CA PHE A 172 -3.05 -9.73 -7.65
C PHE A 172 -2.63 -10.97 -6.89
N ALA A 173 -2.19 -10.81 -5.64
CA ALA A 173 -1.83 -11.92 -4.79
C ALA A 173 -2.49 -11.80 -3.40
N ILE A 174 -2.77 -12.95 -2.79
CA ILE A 174 -3.26 -13.01 -1.43
C ILE A 174 -2.06 -13.08 -0.50
N TYR A 175 -2.04 -12.21 0.52
CA TYR A 175 -0.92 -12.05 1.43
C TYR A 175 -0.56 -13.36 2.14
N GLU A 176 -1.56 -14.14 2.51
CA GLU A 176 -1.41 -15.42 3.21
C GLU A 176 -0.69 -16.49 2.36
N GLU A 177 -0.76 -16.37 1.03
CA GLU A 177 -0.08 -17.25 0.07
C GLU A 177 1.21 -16.66 -0.51
N LEU A 178 1.50 -15.39 -0.23
CA LEU A 178 2.59 -14.64 -0.88
C LEU A 178 3.96 -15.33 -0.82
N PHE A 179 4.21 -16.07 0.24
CA PHE A 179 5.50 -16.73 0.47
C PHE A 179 5.52 -18.20 0.05
N THR A 180 4.47 -18.69 -0.60
CA THR A 180 4.49 -20.03 -1.22
C THR A 180 5.33 -20.00 -2.49
N ASP A 181 5.97 -21.14 -2.81
CA ASP A 181 6.83 -21.26 -4.00
C ASP A 181 6.04 -20.99 -5.30
N SER A 182 4.76 -21.34 -5.35
CA SER A 182 3.88 -21.09 -6.51
C SER A 182 3.73 -19.60 -6.74
N VAL A 183 3.25 -18.84 -5.75
CA VAL A 183 2.99 -17.41 -5.89
C VAL A 183 4.29 -16.62 -6.13
N GLN A 184 5.39 -17.04 -5.50
CA GLN A 184 6.72 -16.45 -5.76
C GLN A 184 7.16 -16.68 -7.21
N SER A 185 7.00 -17.89 -7.73
CA SER A 185 7.33 -18.22 -9.13
C SER A 185 6.48 -17.41 -10.12
N GLU A 186 5.18 -17.29 -9.85
CA GLU A 186 4.26 -16.49 -10.67
C GLU A 186 4.64 -15.01 -10.65
N LEU A 187 4.94 -14.45 -9.48
CA LEU A 187 5.38 -13.06 -9.33
C LEU A 187 6.69 -12.79 -10.07
N HIS A 188 7.68 -13.68 -9.96
CA HIS A 188 8.94 -13.56 -10.68
C HIS A 188 8.74 -13.62 -12.20
N THR A 189 7.88 -14.54 -12.66
CA THR A 189 7.51 -14.64 -14.08
C THR A 189 6.79 -13.37 -14.55
N PHE A 190 5.84 -12.88 -13.79
CA PHE A 190 5.12 -11.64 -14.09
C PHE A 190 6.07 -10.44 -14.19
N LEU A 191 7.06 -10.36 -13.32
CA LEU A 191 8.03 -9.26 -13.30
C LEU A 191 9.21 -9.46 -14.23
N ASP A 192 9.29 -10.57 -14.98
CA ASP A 192 10.45 -10.93 -15.81
C ASP A 192 11.76 -10.94 -15.00
N LEU A 193 11.70 -11.38 -13.74
CA LEU A 193 12.86 -11.47 -12.84
C LEU A 193 13.32 -12.91 -12.69
N PRO A 194 14.65 -13.14 -12.53
CA PRO A 194 15.14 -14.47 -12.20
C PRO A 194 14.66 -14.88 -10.79
N LEU A 195 14.31 -16.16 -10.64
CA LEU A 195 14.04 -16.71 -9.31
C LEU A 195 15.28 -16.52 -8.41
N SER A 196 15.11 -15.78 -7.34
CA SER A 196 16.15 -15.61 -6.32
C SER A 196 15.95 -16.63 -5.20
N ALA A 197 17.02 -17.16 -4.64
CA ALA A 197 16.95 -17.99 -3.44
C ALA A 197 16.26 -17.16 -2.32
N ASN A 198 15.14 -17.65 -1.88
CA ASN A 198 14.24 -16.92 -0.98
C ASN A 198 14.87 -16.65 0.38
N ASN A 199 15.01 -15.39 0.72
CA ASN A 199 15.25 -14.96 2.10
C ASN A 199 13.88 -14.75 2.76
N THR A 200 13.19 -15.84 3.10
CA THR A 200 11.82 -15.86 3.64
C THR A 200 11.73 -15.53 5.14
N GLY A 201 12.66 -14.74 5.65
CA GLY A 201 12.57 -14.25 7.02
C GLY A 201 11.37 -13.33 7.20
N VAL A 202 10.48 -13.64 8.15
CA VAL A 202 9.37 -12.75 8.54
C VAL A 202 9.96 -11.44 9.06
N ILE A 203 9.84 -10.37 8.28
CA ILE A 203 10.30 -9.04 8.66
C ILE A 203 9.10 -8.28 9.25
N ASN A 204 9.26 -7.71 10.45
CA ASN A 204 8.24 -6.93 11.16
C ASN A 204 7.01 -7.73 11.63
N ALA A 205 7.18 -8.95 12.12
CA ALA A 205 6.12 -9.61 12.88
C ALA A 205 5.69 -8.70 14.04
N SER A 206 4.44 -8.23 14.02
CA SER A 206 3.87 -7.55 15.18
C SER A 206 3.67 -8.59 16.29
N PRO A 207 3.82 -8.23 17.57
CA PRO A 207 3.48 -9.12 18.68
C PRO A 207 2.09 -9.70 18.48
N GLU A 208 1.91 -10.97 18.78
CA GLU A 208 0.58 -11.62 18.73
C GLU A 208 -0.34 -10.90 19.71
N ALA A 209 -1.31 -10.19 19.19
CA ALA A 209 -2.42 -9.63 19.93
C ALA A 209 -3.67 -9.94 19.12
N SER A 210 -4.59 -10.68 19.70
CA SER A 210 -5.87 -10.98 19.07
C SER A 210 -6.81 -9.79 19.17
N ILE A 211 -7.61 -9.59 18.14
CA ILE A 211 -8.77 -8.70 18.16
C ILE A 211 -9.90 -9.38 18.95
N SER A 212 -10.76 -8.61 19.64
CA SER A 212 -11.94 -9.19 20.28
C SER A 212 -12.90 -9.82 19.26
N PRO A 213 -13.54 -10.95 19.61
CA PRO A 213 -14.49 -11.61 18.69
C PRO A 213 -15.64 -10.69 18.26
N GLU A 214 -16.11 -9.84 19.16
CA GLU A 214 -17.17 -8.88 18.90
C GLU A 214 -16.78 -7.83 17.88
N LEU A 215 -15.56 -7.29 17.99
CA LEU A 215 -15.04 -6.30 17.04
C LEU A 215 -14.73 -6.95 15.69
N SER A 216 -14.18 -8.16 15.70
CA SER A 216 -13.96 -8.94 14.47
C SER A 216 -15.27 -9.17 13.71
N ALA A 217 -16.34 -9.63 14.40
CA ALA A 217 -17.65 -9.84 13.81
C ALA A 217 -18.26 -8.54 13.25
N SER A 218 -18.11 -7.43 13.97
CA SER A 218 -18.57 -6.10 13.55
C SER A 218 -17.85 -5.65 12.26
N LEU A 219 -16.54 -5.76 12.21
CA LEU A 219 -15.75 -5.41 11.02
C LEU A 219 -16.05 -6.32 9.83
N ARG A 220 -16.25 -7.61 10.07
CA ARG A 220 -16.64 -8.57 9.02
C ARG A 220 -17.99 -8.19 8.41
N SER A 221 -18.95 -7.78 9.23
CA SER A 221 -20.24 -7.26 8.77
C SER A 221 -20.07 -5.94 7.97
N GLN A 222 -19.24 -5.03 8.44
CA GLN A 222 -18.98 -3.74 7.78
C GLN A 222 -18.32 -3.93 6.41
N PHE A 223 -17.43 -4.92 6.27
CA PHE A 223 -16.75 -5.25 5.01
C PHE A 223 -17.39 -6.41 4.25
N ALA A 224 -18.66 -6.76 4.52
CA ALA A 224 -19.35 -7.89 3.89
C ALA A 224 -19.27 -7.84 2.35
N THR A 225 -19.50 -6.69 1.75
CA THR A 225 -19.37 -6.49 0.29
C THR A 225 -17.95 -6.77 -0.22
N THR A 226 -16.94 -6.37 0.53
CA THR A 226 -15.53 -6.64 0.19
C THR A 226 -15.23 -8.13 0.27
N TYR A 227 -15.72 -8.83 1.31
CA TYR A 227 -15.58 -10.28 1.42
C TYR A 227 -16.30 -11.00 0.26
N GLU A 228 -17.54 -10.62 -0.03
CA GLU A 228 -18.30 -11.23 -1.13
C GLU A 228 -17.59 -11.05 -2.47
N PHE A 229 -17.10 -9.84 -2.77
CA PHE A 229 -16.29 -9.57 -3.95
C PHE A 229 -15.06 -10.48 -4.00
N CYS A 230 -14.29 -10.57 -2.90
CA CYS A 230 -13.08 -11.37 -2.86
C CYS A 230 -13.39 -12.86 -3.04
N TYR A 231 -14.45 -13.37 -2.43
CA TYR A 231 -14.88 -14.76 -2.56
C TYR A 231 -15.29 -15.14 -3.99
N GLN A 232 -15.79 -14.19 -4.76
CA GLN A 232 -16.13 -14.40 -6.17
C GLN A 232 -14.90 -14.27 -7.07
N ARG A 233 -14.07 -13.25 -6.86
CA ARG A 233 -12.95 -12.91 -7.74
C ARG A 233 -11.69 -13.70 -7.45
N PHE A 234 -11.48 -14.09 -6.18
CA PHE A 234 -10.34 -14.83 -5.64
C PHE A 234 -10.85 -15.99 -4.74
N PRO A 235 -11.37 -17.09 -5.32
CA PRO A 235 -12.12 -18.12 -4.57
C PRO A 235 -11.37 -18.74 -3.38
N GLN A 236 -10.02 -18.81 -3.46
CA GLN A 236 -9.17 -19.34 -2.37
C GLN A 236 -9.29 -18.52 -1.08
N THR A 237 -9.72 -17.25 -1.16
CA THR A 237 -9.93 -16.41 0.02
C THR A 237 -11.03 -16.92 0.94
N LYS A 238 -11.98 -17.74 0.42
CA LYS A 238 -13.02 -18.37 1.25
C LYS A 238 -12.41 -19.23 2.35
N ASP A 239 -11.45 -20.06 1.99
CA ASP A 239 -10.81 -20.98 2.93
C ASP A 239 -9.80 -20.26 3.81
N LEU A 240 -9.00 -19.38 3.19
CA LEU A 240 -7.95 -18.62 3.89
C LEU A 240 -8.49 -17.66 4.95
N TRP A 241 -9.67 -17.05 4.70
CA TRP A 241 -10.23 -16.01 5.58
C TRP A 241 -11.45 -16.50 6.39
N SER A 242 -11.74 -17.80 6.39
CA SER A 242 -12.87 -18.38 7.14
C SER A 242 -12.62 -18.43 8.65
N SER A 243 -11.36 -18.44 9.06
CA SER A 243 -10.92 -18.65 10.45
C SER A 243 -10.48 -17.38 11.17
N SER A 244 -10.59 -16.23 10.53
CA SER A 244 -10.13 -14.94 11.07
C SER A 244 -11.22 -14.21 11.84
#